data_cadedd15fb8df7a9bce93edcfbac63d2
#
_entry.id   cadedd15fb8df7a9bce93edcfbac63d2
#
_cell.length_a   1.000
_cell.length_b   1.000
_cell.length_c   1.000
_cell.angle_alpha   90.00
_cell.angle_beta   90.00
_cell.angle_gamma   90.00
#
_symmetry.space_group_name_H-M   'P 1'
#
loop_
_entity.id
_entity.type
_entity.pdbx_description
1 polymer ?
#
loop_
_entity_poly.entity_id
_entity_poly.type
_entity_poly.pdbx_seq_one_letter_code
_entity_poly.pdbx_strand_id
1 'polypeptide(L)'
;MLRFTLGLLLLFIVHTTDAQLNLADKNIFEFRGVWVATVENIDWPSKRGLSNEDQKREFIALLDLHQKNGMNAIIMQVRPSGDAIYPSTLEPWSEYLMGKQGLPPSPFYDPLEFMVQETHKRGMEFHAWINPYRAVFNIKKSSIAPSHITRLHPEWFLTYGDKKYFNPGLPQVWQHTNRIVRDLVTRYDIDAIHMDDYFYPYRIAGKEFPDEKTYQQNKRGLSKEDWRRSNCDTIVKQLYATIHQIKPAVQFGISPFGIWRNKSKDPRGSETKGGQTNYDDLYADILLWLEKGWVDYIAPQIYWEHGHPLANYDTIIDWWNKHSFGKNLYIGHGMYKAGTNAPWRNKEEMPYQIKRERAIENTRGSIYFSSSSFKNNPNNWNDSLQQNYYQKPALLPTIPWLVQYEVASPSVIKQNENTYQINQSQGKKVKQIAILQGSEKHFTVAAIVSGETKFINLNALGLDKKNPKPYWIVAIGNQNQLSKLVPLH
;
A
#
# COMPACT_ATOMS: atom_id res chain seq x y z
N MET A 1 80.77 -9.00 13.31
CA MET A 1 79.95 -7.85 12.87
C MET A 1 78.70 -8.40 12.31
N LEU A 2 77.63 -8.44 13.13
CA LEU A 2 76.27 -8.92 12.72
C LEU A 2 75.43 -7.70 12.39
N ARG A 3 75.04 -7.56 11.13
CA ARG A 3 74.04 -6.51 10.69
C ARG A 3 72.67 -7.01 10.84
N PHE A 4 71.89 -6.44 11.78
CA PHE A 4 70.44 -6.60 11.89
C PHE A 4 69.72 -5.63 10.91
N THR A 5 69.09 -6.14 9.92
CA THR A 5 68.19 -5.35 9.06
C THR A 5 66.76 -5.36 9.69
N LEU A 6 66.38 -4.20 10.18
CA LEU A 6 65.00 -3.99 10.73
C LEU A 6 64.04 -3.78 9.57
N GLY A 7 63.20 -4.77 9.29
CA GLY A 7 62.13 -4.66 8.32
C GLY A 7 60.95 -3.89 8.92
N LEU A 8 60.61 -2.72 8.38
CA LEU A 8 59.45 -1.91 8.75
C LEU A 8 58.22 -2.51 8.12
N LEU A 9 57.37 -3.16 8.92
CA LEU A 9 56.06 -3.65 8.48
C LEU A 9 55.08 -2.47 8.51
N LEU A 10 54.77 -1.87 7.35
CA LEU A 10 53.73 -0.88 7.20
C LEU A 10 52.37 -1.58 7.27
N LEU A 11 51.72 -1.52 8.42
CA LEU A 11 50.30 -1.87 8.57
C LEU A 11 49.46 -0.78 7.89
N PHE A 12 48.94 -1.07 6.71
CA PHE A 12 47.86 -0.28 6.13
C PHE A 12 46.59 -0.53 6.93
N ILE A 13 46.24 0.39 7.83
CA ILE A 13 44.93 0.44 8.45
C ILE A 13 43.97 0.92 7.36
N VAL A 14 43.27 -0.01 6.72
CA VAL A 14 42.12 0.32 5.86
C VAL A 14 41.02 0.82 6.78
N HIS A 15 40.84 2.13 6.84
CA HIS A 15 39.67 2.73 7.46
C HIS A 15 38.47 2.38 6.57
N THR A 16 37.73 1.33 6.91
CA THR A 16 36.41 1.10 6.37
C THR A 16 35.48 2.13 6.99
N THR A 17 35.27 3.26 6.31
CA THR A 17 34.17 4.15 6.64
C THR A 17 32.86 3.34 6.41
N ASP A 18 32.16 3.03 7.49
CA ASP A 18 30.84 2.41 7.42
C ASP A 18 29.90 3.44 6.76
N ALA A 19 29.77 3.38 5.44
CA ALA A 19 28.81 4.18 4.71
C ALA A 19 27.39 3.73 5.13
N GLN A 20 26.63 4.63 5.76
CA GLN A 20 25.30 4.36 6.27
C GLN A 20 24.26 5.23 5.55
N LEU A 21 23.18 4.61 5.08
CA LEU A 21 22.07 5.33 4.46
C LEU A 21 21.28 6.11 5.51
N ASN A 22 20.93 7.37 5.19
CA ASN A 22 19.99 8.12 5.97
C ASN A 22 18.56 7.63 5.64
N LEU A 23 17.93 6.88 6.54
CA LEU A 23 16.58 6.33 6.39
C LEU A 23 15.47 7.40 6.29
N ALA A 24 15.77 8.65 6.63
CA ALA A 24 14.85 9.77 6.47
C ALA A 24 14.98 10.46 5.10
N ASP A 25 15.97 10.09 4.27
CA ASP A 25 16.16 10.71 2.94
C ASP A 25 15.07 10.28 1.96
N LYS A 26 14.15 11.19 1.67
CA LYS A 26 13.03 10.98 0.73
C LYS A 26 13.45 10.86 -0.72
N ASN A 27 14.69 11.21 -1.06
CA ASN A 27 15.21 10.94 -2.41
C ASN A 27 15.59 9.47 -2.58
N ILE A 28 15.77 8.73 -1.48
CA ILE A 28 16.10 7.31 -1.47
C ILE A 28 14.88 6.48 -1.06
N PHE A 29 14.15 6.90 -0.02
CA PHE A 29 13.04 6.17 0.58
C PHE A 29 11.72 6.90 0.32
N GLU A 30 10.88 6.36 -0.57
CA GLU A 30 9.57 6.93 -0.88
C GLU A 30 8.62 5.81 -1.33
N PHE A 31 7.48 5.70 -0.67
CA PHE A 31 6.39 4.83 -1.11
C PHE A 31 5.68 5.48 -2.31
N ARG A 32 5.51 4.72 -3.39
CA ARG A 32 4.88 5.18 -4.64
C ARG A 32 3.86 4.15 -5.08
N GLY A 33 2.66 4.25 -4.52
CA GLY A 33 1.62 3.26 -4.72
C GLY A 33 0.52 3.71 -5.68
N VAL A 34 -0.22 2.73 -6.20
CA VAL A 34 -1.42 2.97 -6.99
C VAL A 34 -2.52 2.00 -6.59
N TRP A 35 -3.75 2.51 -6.39
CA TRP A 35 -4.92 1.66 -6.19
C TRP A 35 -5.40 1.07 -7.51
N VAL A 36 -5.77 -0.22 -7.45
CA VAL A 36 -6.37 -0.97 -8.55
C VAL A 36 -7.69 -1.56 -8.07
N ALA A 37 -8.80 -0.93 -8.43
CA ALA A 37 -10.13 -1.32 -8.03
C ALA A 37 -10.73 -2.34 -9.00
N THR A 38 -11.28 -3.44 -8.45
CA THR A 38 -12.00 -4.47 -9.21
C THR A 38 -13.50 -4.23 -9.23
N VAL A 39 -14.04 -3.59 -8.19
CA VAL A 39 -15.46 -3.26 -8.12
C VAL A 39 -15.89 -2.46 -9.36
N GLU A 40 -17.03 -2.85 -9.96
CA GLU A 40 -17.54 -2.24 -11.20
C GLU A 40 -16.52 -2.19 -12.35
N ASN A 41 -15.47 -3.02 -12.29
CA ASN A 41 -14.39 -3.05 -13.29
C ASN A 41 -13.74 -1.67 -13.55
N ILE A 42 -13.58 -0.88 -12.48
CA ILE A 42 -12.99 0.47 -12.56
C ILE A 42 -11.61 0.43 -13.18
N ASP A 43 -10.76 -0.49 -12.71
CA ASP A 43 -9.37 -0.58 -13.17
C ASP A 43 -9.04 -1.92 -13.83
N TRP A 44 -9.37 -3.04 -13.16
CA TRP A 44 -9.08 -4.40 -13.64
C TRP A 44 -10.10 -5.40 -13.12
N PRO A 45 -10.45 -6.43 -13.94
CA PRO A 45 -10.27 -6.47 -15.39
C PRO A 45 -11.08 -5.38 -16.08
N SER A 46 -10.74 -4.99 -17.30
CA SER A 46 -11.41 -3.88 -18.00
C SER A 46 -12.90 -4.10 -18.26
N LYS A 47 -13.34 -5.36 -18.25
CA LYS A 47 -14.73 -5.80 -18.32
C LYS A 47 -14.88 -7.20 -17.74
N ARG A 48 -16.09 -7.55 -17.35
CA ARG A 48 -16.45 -8.88 -16.87
C ARG A 48 -16.31 -9.93 -17.98
N GLY A 49 -15.92 -11.15 -17.62
CA GLY A 49 -15.91 -12.30 -18.52
C GLY A 49 -14.81 -12.28 -19.58
N LEU A 50 -13.72 -11.59 -19.36
CA LEU A 50 -12.52 -11.71 -20.20
C LEU A 50 -11.93 -13.11 -20.11
N SER A 51 -11.27 -13.55 -21.20
CA SER A 51 -10.47 -14.76 -21.18
C SER A 51 -9.32 -14.64 -20.13
N ASN A 52 -8.84 -15.78 -19.63
CA ASN A 52 -7.72 -15.79 -18.69
C ASN A 52 -6.48 -15.09 -19.25
N GLU A 53 -6.22 -15.29 -20.52
CA GLU A 53 -5.06 -14.69 -21.19
C GLU A 53 -5.21 -13.17 -21.32
N ASP A 54 -6.44 -12.67 -21.57
CA ASP A 54 -6.70 -11.25 -21.59
C ASP A 54 -6.58 -10.64 -20.19
N GLN A 55 -7.12 -11.30 -19.17
CA GLN A 55 -6.98 -10.87 -17.77
C GLN A 55 -5.50 -10.73 -17.37
N LYS A 56 -4.69 -11.73 -17.67
CA LYS A 56 -3.24 -11.73 -17.40
C LYS A 56 -2.52 -10.64 -18.18
N ARG A 57 -2.81 -10.53 -19.48
CA ARG A 57 -2.20 -9.51 -20.35
C ARG A 57 -2.51 -8.09 -19.88
N GLU A 58 -3.78 -7.81 -19.49
CA GLU A 58 -4.17 -6.52 -18.97
C GLU A 58 -3.45 -6.19 -17.64
N PHE A 59 -3.31 -7.17 -16.75
CA PHE A 59 -2.61 -6.95 -15.49
C PHE A 59 -1.11 -6.72 -15.70
N ILE A 60 -0.46 -7.46 -16.59
CA ILE A 60 0.94 -7.22 -16.98
C ILE A 60 1.11 -5.81 -17.54
N ALA A 61 0.25 -5.41 -18.48
CA ALA A 61 0.30 -4.07 -19.08
C ALA A 61 0.10 -2.95 -18.03
N LEU A 62 -0.76 -3.18 -17.05
CA LEU A 62 -0.98 -2.27 -15.91
C LEU A 62 0.31 -2.15 -15.08
N LEU A 63 0.94 -3.26 -14.73
CA LEU A 63 2.20 -3.26 -13.99
C LEU A 63 3.32 -2.55 -14.75
N ASP A 64 3.46 -2.81 -16.05
CA ASP A 64 4.48 -2.18 -16.90
C ASP A 64 4.27 -0.66 -17.00
N LEU A 65 3.02 -0.20 -17.11
CA LEU A 65 2.69 1.22 -17.07
C LEU A 65 3.13 1.86 -15.75
N HIS A 66 2.82 1.22 -14.62
CA HIS A 66 3.11 1.78 -13.31
C HIS A 66 4.61 1.69 -12.97
N GLN A 67 5.30 0.63 -13.38
CA GLN A 67 6.75 0.55 -13.27
C GLN A 67 7.43 1.67 -14.08
N LYS A 68 6.96 1.93 -15.31
CA LYS A 68 7.44 3.05 -16.13
C LYS A 68 7.19 4.40 -15.47
N ASN A 69 6.07 4.57 -14.76
CA ASN A 69 5.76 5.76 -13.97
C ASN A 69 6.53 5.87 -12.66
N GLY A 70 7.43 4.92 -12.35
CA GLY A 70 8.28 4.91 -11.15
C GLY A 70 7.57 4.47 -9.88
N MET A 71 6.41 3.78 -10.00
CA MET A 71 5.70 3.19 -8.85
C MET A 71 6.46 1.97 -8.32
N ASN A 72 6.34 1.71 -7.00
CA ASN A 72 6.96 0.59 -6.31
C ASN A 72 5.98 -0.25 -5.46
N ALA A 73 4.68 0.04 -5.54
CA ALA A 73 3.63 -0.74 -4.88
C ALA A 73 2.30 -0.71 -5.65
N ILE A 74 1.58 -1.86 -5.62
CA ILE A 74 0.21 -2.00 -6.12
C ILE A 74 -0.72 -2.31 -4.97
N ILE A 75 -1.79 -1.54 -4.81
CA ILE A 75 -2.85 -1.77 -3.83
C ILE A 75 -4.05 -2.35 -4.56
N MET A 76 -4.11 -3.68 -4.66
CA MET A 76 -5.08 -4.41 -5.48
C MET A 76 -6.31 -4.82 -4.69
N GLN A 77 -7.51 -4.43 -5.15
CA GLN A 77 -8.76 -4.83 -4.53
C GLN A 77 -9.07 -6.31 -4.81
N VAL A 78 -8.82 -7.18 -3.82
CA VAL A 78 -9.00 -8.64 -3.93
C VAL A 78 -10.33 -9.12 -3.39
N ARG A 79 -11.01 -8.29 -2.56
CA ARG A 79 -12.32 -8.57 -1.97
C ARG A 79 -13.24 -7.34 -2.06
N PRO A 80 -13.99 -7.17 -3.16
CA PRO A 80 -14.78 -5.97 -3.39
C PRO A 80 -16.15 -5.94 -2.65
N SER A 81 -16.87 -7.07 -2.55
CA SER A 81 -18.27 -7.08 -2.10
C SER A 81 -18.71 -8.41 -1.49
N GLY A 82 -18.05 -8.87 -0.42
CA GLY A 82 -18.34 -10.19 0.17
C GLY A 82 -18.08 -11.34 -0.80
N ASP A 83 -17.17 -11.15 -1.70
CA ASP A 83 -16.75 -12.07 -2.74
C ASP A 83 -15.25 -11.88 -3.03
N ALA A 84 -14.62 -12.79 -3.73
CA ALA A 84 -13.17 -12.81 -3.91
C ALA A 84 -12.79 -12.94 -5.40
N ILE A 85 -11.63 -12.38 -5.77
CA ILE A 85 -11.00 -12.62 -7.09
C ILE A 85 -9.95 -13.74 -7.03
N TYR A 86 -9.98 -14.57 -6.00
CA TYR A 86 -9.08 -15.70 -5.76
C TYR A 86 -9.89 -16.91 -5.27
N PRO A 87 -9.37 -18.14 -5.36
CA PRO A 87 -10.08 -19.31 -4.86
C PRO A 87 -10.22 -19.25 -3.34
N SER A 88 -11.44 -18.99 -2.87
CA SER A 88 -11.78 -18.92 -1.46
C SER A 88 -12.82 -20.00 -1.10
N THR A 89 -12.66 -20.62 0.08
CA THR A 89 -13.67 -21.51 0.65
C THR A 89 -14.68 -20.76 1.51
N LEU A 90 -14.45 -19.47 1.75
CA LEU A 90 -15.25 -18.63 2.66
C LEU A 90 -16.25 -17.75 1.89
N GLU A 91 -15.92 -17.33 0.68
CA GLU A 91 -16.71 -16.43 -0.14
C GLU A 91 -16.65 -16.86 -1.61
N PRO A 92 -17.72 -16.61 -2.42
CA PRO A 92 -17.76 -16.98 -3.82
C PRO A 92 -16.82 -16.13 -4.67
N TRP A 93 -16.51 -16.60 -5.87
CA TRP A 93 -15.85 -15.80 -6.91
C TRP A 93 -16.62 -14.54 -7.22
N SER A 94 -15.92 -13.43 -7.37
CA SER A 94 -16.51 -12.14 -7.69
C SER A 94 -17.15 -12.10 -9.08
N GLU A 95 -18.31 -11.47 -9.20
CA GLU A 95 -18.96 -11.22 -10.49
C GLU A 95 -18.12 -10.33 -11.42
N TYR A 96 -17.25 -9.50 -10.87
CA TYR A 96 -16.40 -8.60 -11.64
C TYR A 96 -15.30 -9.32 -12.43
N LEU A 97 -15.00 -10.57 -12.07
CA LEU A 97 -14.03 -11.40 -12.80
C LEU A 97 -14.67 -12.07 -14.03
N MET A 98 -15.63 -12.98 -13.82
CA MET A 98 -16.19 -13.81 -14.87
C MET A 98 -17.64 -13.46 -15.26
N GLY A 99 -18.18 -12.33 -14.78
CA GLY A 99 -19.50 -11.82 -15.15
C GLY A 99 -20.64 -12.36 -14.31
N LYS A 100 -20.44 -13.44 -13.57
CA LYS A 100 -21.42 -14.03 -12.65
C LYS A 100 -20.74 -14.45 -11.37
N GLN A 101 -21.30 -14.05 -10.23
CA GLN A 101 -20.74 -14.42 -8.93
C GLN A 101 -20.79 -15.94 -8.72
N GLY A 102 -19.70 -16.48 -8.20
CA GLY A 102 -19.50 -17.92 -8.00
C GLY A 102 -18.91 -18.65 -9.20
N LEU A 103 -18.73 -17.99 -10.35
CA LEU A 103 -18.12 -18.58 -11.54
C LEU A 103 -16.59 -18.44 -11.50
N PRO A 104 -15.81 -19.55 -11.38
CA PRO A 104 -14.36 -19.51 -11.43
C PRO A 104 -13.85 -19.23 -12.84
N PRO A 105 -12.58 -18.78 -12.99
CA PRO A 105 -11.88 -18.74 -14.28
C PRO A 105 -11.83 -20.12 -14.95
N SER A 106 -11.97 -20.18 -16.28
CA SER A 106 -11.91 -21.42 -17.05
C SER A 106 -11.06 -21.21 -18.31
N PRO A 107 -9.97 -22.02 -18.52
CA PRO A 107 -9.42 -23.02 -17.59
C PRO A 107 -9.03 -22.41 -16.24
N PHE A 108 -9.02 -23.21 -15.17
CA PHE A 108 -8.72 -22.70 -13.82
C PHE A 108 -7.32 -22.10 -13.72
N TYR A 109 -7.19 -20.94 -13.11
CA TYR A 109 -5.95 -20.37 -12.55
C TYR A 109 -6.28 -19.59 -11.29
N ASP A 110 -5.27 -19.30 -10.47
CA ASP A 110 -5.39 -18.41 -9.31
C ASP A 110 -4.94 -16.99 -9.70
N PRO A 111 -5.89 -16.03 -9.89
CA PRO A 111 -5.54 -14.66 -10.26
C PRO A 111 -4.67 -13.96 -9.21
N LEU A 112 -4.92 -14.18 -7.92
CA LEU A 112 -4.16 -13.50 -6.85
C LEU A 112 -2.72 -13.99 -6.80
N GLU A 113 -2.49 -15.29 -6.87
CA GLU A 113 -1.13 -15.86 -6.93
C GLU A 113 -0.36 -15.31 -8.13
N PHE A 114 -1.00 -15.31 -9.31
CA PHE A 114 -0.41 -14.72 -10.53
C PHE A 114 -0.06 -13.24 -10.33
N MET A 115 -0.95 -12.45 -9.77
CA MET A 115 -0.75 -11.02 -9.54
C MET A 115 0.39 -10.73 -8.58
N VAL A 116 0.46 -11.45 -7.47
CA VAL A 116 1.55 -11.33 -6.49
C VAL A 116 2.89 -11.63 -7.15
N GLN A 117 2.98 -12.74 -7.88
CA GLN A 117 4.22 -13.13 -8.57
C GLN A 117 4.67 -12.10 -9.61
N GLU A 118 3.76 -11.62 -10.46
CA GLU A 118 4.10 -10.63 -11.51
C GLU A 118 4.49 -9.27 -10.92
N THR A 119 3.89 -8.89 -9.77
CA THR A 119 4.25 -7.67 -9.05
C THR A 119 5.65 -7.78 -8.46
N HIS A 120 5.95 -8.88 -7.77
CA HIS A 120 7.27 -9.13 -7.17
C HIS A 120 8.39 -9.27 -8.20
N LYS A 121 8.13 -9.87 -9.37
CA LYS A 121 9.11 -9.92 -10.49
C LYS A 121 9.58 -8.53 -10.91
N ARG A 122 8.75 -7.51 -10.74
CA ARG A 122 9.07 -6.10 -11.07
C ARG A 122 9.66 -5.32 -9.89
N GLY A 123 9.93 -5.98 -8.76
CA GLY A 123 10.45 -5.34 -7.56
C GLY A 123 9.45 -4.41 -6.87
N MET A 124 8.13 -4.67 -7.02
CA MET A 124 7.06 -3.89 -6.42
C MET A 124 6.40 -4.66 -5.27
N GLU A 125 5.86 -3.94 -4.26
CA GLU A 125 5.00 -4.55 -3.23
C GLU A 125 3.58 -4.79 -3.73
N PHE A 126 2.97 -5.88 -3.24
CA PHE A 126 1.56 -6.20 -3.46
C PHE A 126 0.77 -6.08 -2.16
N HIS A 127 -0.10 -5.06 -2.06
CA HIS A 127 -1.00 -4.86 -0.94
C HIS A 127 -2.40 -5.37 -1.30
N ALA A 128 -2.88 -6.38 -0.56
CA ALA A 128 -4.20 -6.94 -0.77
C ALA A 128 -5.27 -6.04 -0.14
N TRP A 129 -6.02 -5.32 -0.98
CA TRP A 129 -7.09 -4.44 -0.52
C TRP A 129 -8.40 -5.21 -0.38
N ILE A 130 -8.96 -5.16 0.82
CA ILE A 130 -10.27 -5.72 1.17
C ILE A 130 -11.23 -4.61 1.59
N ASN A 131 -12.49 -4.67 1.16
CA ASN A 131 -13.55 -3.90 1.77
C ASN A 131 -14.19 -4.73 2.90
N PRO A 132 -14.15 -4.29 4.18
CA PRO A 132 -14.55 -5.14 5.30
C PRO A 132 -16.06 -5.37 5.37
N TYR A 133 -16.89 -4.42 4.97
CA TYR A 133 -18.32 -4.43 5.29
C TYR A 133 -19.27 -4.40 4.09
N ARG A 134 -18.80 -4.09 2.88
CA ARG A 134 -19.67 -4.17 1.70
C ARG A 134 -19.93 -5.63 1.35
N ALA A 135 -21.23 -6.00 1.30
CA ALA A 135 -21.64 -7.35 0.96
C ALA A 135 -22.27 -7.43 -0.43
N VAL A 136 -23.05 -6.42 -0.83
CA VAL A 136 -23.64 -6.32 -2.17
C VAL A 136 -23.52 -4.88 -2.64
N PHE A 137 -22.87 -4.68 -3.79
CA PHE A 137 -22.62 -3.34 -4.31
C PHE A 137 -23.91 -2.67 -4.84
N ASN A 138 -24.80 -3.45 -5.49
CA ASN A 138 -26.08 -2.97 -5.94
C ASN A 138 -27.11 -4.10 -5.88
N ILE A 139 -28.13 -3.95 -5.02
CA ILE A 139 -29.15 -5.00 -4.76
C ILE A 139 -30.02 -5.33 -5.98
N LYS A 140 -30.07 -4.45 -6.98
CA LYS A 140 -30.89 -4.65 -8.20
C LYS A 140 -30.08 -5.23 -9.36
N LYS A 141 -28.74 -5.02 -9.35
CA LYS A 141 -27.87 -5.34 -10.50
C LYS A 141 -26.86 -6.46 -10.21
N SER A 142 -26.39 -6.57 -8.95
CA SER A 142 -25.35 -7.54 -8.61
C SER A 142 -25.87 -8.97 -8.72
N SER A 143 -25.07 -9.82 -9.31
CA SER A 143 -25.28 -11.26 -9.33
C SER A 143 -24.92 -11.83 -7.96
N ILE A 144 -25.84 -12.60 -7.34
CA ILE A 144 -25.61 -13.18 -6.01
C ILE A 144 -25.66 -14.70 -6.09
N ALA A 145 -24.52 -15.34 -5.87
CA ALA A 145 -24.40 -16.80 -5.89
C ALA A 145 -25.21 -17.45 -4.75
N PRO A 146 -25.69 -18.70 -4.93
CA PRO A 146 -26.35 -19.46 -3.86
C PRO A 146 -25.50 -19.60 -2.60
N SER A 147 -24.17 -19.74 -2.76
CA SER A 147 -23.19 -19.85 -1.68
C SER A 147 -22.77 -18.52 -1.05
N HIS A 148 -23.33 -17.38 -1.53
CA HIS A 148 -22.97 -16.08 -0.98
C HIS A 148 -23.43 -15.95 0.47
N ILE A 149 -22.60 -15.37 1.32
CA ILE A 149 -22.83 -15.24 2.76
C ILE A 149 -24.16 -14.53 3.09
N THR A 150 -24.65 -13.60 2.25
CA THR A 150 -25.96 -12.95 2.44
C THR A 150 -27.15 -13.90 2.26
N ARG A 151 -26.95 -15.06 1.66
CA ARG A 151 -27.97 -16.12 1.54
C ARG A 151 -27.86 -17.14 2.66
N LEU A 152 -26.63 -17.41 3.12
CA LEU A 152 -26.36 -18.37 4.19
C LEU A 152 -26.66 -17.79 5.58
N HIS A 153 -26.40 -16.50 5.78
CA HIS A 153 -26.58 -15.78 7.04
C HIS A 153 -27.27 -14.42 6.81
N PRO A 154 -28.51 -14.38 6.34
CA PRO A 154 -29.21 -13.13 6.01
C PRO A 154 -29.31 -12.17 7.21
N GLU A 155 -29.31 -12.67 8.43
CA GLU A 155 -29.37 -11.93 9.69
C GLU A 155 -28.09 -11.09 9.99
N TRP A 156 -27.00 -11.33 9.26
CA TRP A 156 -25.75 -10.56 9.42
C TRP A 156 -25.74 -9.26 8.62
N PHE A 157 -26.78 -8.99 7.83
CA PHE A 157 -26.74 -7.92 6.84
C PHE A 157 -27.84 -6.88 7.06
N LEU A 158 -27.47 -5.65 6.72
CA LEU A 158 -28.35 -4.50 6.73
C LEU A 158 -28.41 -3.89 5.32
N THR A 159 -29.61 -3.51 4.88
CA THR A 159 -29.81 -2.80 3.61
C THR A 159 -29.81 -1.30 3.89
N TYR A 160 -28.92 -0.57 3.19
CA TYR A 160 -28.83 0.87 3.30
C TYR A 160 -28.65 1.49 1.90
N GLY A 161 -29.63 2.26 1.47
CA GLY A 161 -29.73 2.70 0.07
C GLY A 161 -29.97 1.51 -0.88
N ASP A 162 -29.13 1.41 -1.89
CA ASP A 162 -29.15 0.36 -2.91
C ASP A 162 -28.13 -0.77 -2.66
N LYS A 163 -27.55 -0.82 -1.46
CA LYS A 163 -26.48 -1.74 -1.09
C LYS A 163 -26.85 -2.60 0.11
N LYS A 164 -26.16 -3.75 0.25
CA LYS A 164 -26.13 -4.50 1.51
C LYS A 164 -24.77 -4.42 2.15
N TYR A 165 -24.78 -4.25 3.46
CA TYR A 165 -23.59 -4.19 4.28
C TYR A 165 -23.64 -5.27 5.36
N PHE A 166 -22.50 -5.84 5.70
CA PHE A 166 -22.36 -6.56 6.96
C PHE A 166 -22.68 -5.61 8.10
N ASN A 167 -23.33 -6.12 9.13
CA ASN A 167 -23.64 -5.35 10.32
C ASN A 167 -22.39 -5.28 11.23
N PRO A 168 -21.72 -4.11 11.35
CA PRO A 168 -20.49 -4.00 12.11
C PRO A 168 -20.62 -4.28 13.61
N GLY A 169 -21.84 -4.27 14.13
CA GLY A 169 -22.13 -4.54 15.53
C GLY A 169 -22.21 -6.02 15.92
N LEU A 170 -22.01 -6.93 14.97
CA LEU A 170 -22.12 -8.37 15.20
C LEU A 170 -20.75 -9.04 15.35
N PRO A 171 -20.46 -9.73 16.48
CA PRO A 171 -19.21 -10.49 16.67
C PRO A 171 -18.95 -11.54 15.57
N GLN A 172 -19.99 -12.16 15.03
CA GLN A 172 -19.91 -13.13 13.93
C GLN A 172 -19.32 -12.52 12.66
N VAL A 173 -19.65 -11.25 12.38
CA VAL A 173 -19.09 -10.49 11.25
C VAL A 173 -17.60 -10.22 11.46
N TRP A 174 -17.19 -9.85 12.68
CA TRP A 174 -15.76 -9.67 12.97
C TRP A 174 -14.98 -10.99 12.81
N GLN A 175 -15.52 -12.10 13.31
CA GLN A 175 -14.93 -13.43 13.18
C GLN A 175 -14.83 -13.85 11.70
N HIS A 176 -15.85 -13.57 10.90
CA HIS A 176 -15.84 -13.88 9.45
C HIS A 176 -14.75 -13.09 8.73
N THR A 177 -14.65 -11.79 8.95
CA THR A 177 -13.60 -10.94 8.36
C THR A 177 -12.20 -11.38 8.81
N ASN A 178 -12.03 -11.74 10.09
CA ASN A 178 -10.78 -12.30 10.59
C ASN A 178 -10.39 -13.62 9.89
N ARG A 179 -11.35 -14.50 9.61
CA ARG A 179 -11.08 -15.76 8.86
C ARG A 179 -10.64 -15.48 7.44
N ILE A 180 -11.22 -14.48 6.76
CA ILE A 180 -10.83 -14.07 5.42
C ILE A 180 -9.38 -13.53 5.43
N VAL A 181 -9.04 -12.65 6.35
CA VAL A 181 -7.68 -12.10 6.46
C VAL A 181 -6.68 -13.19 6.84
N ARG A 182 -7.04 -14.10 7.72
CA ARG A 182 -6.23 -15.29 8.05
C ARG A 182 -5.94 -16.12 6.81
N ASP A 183 -6.95 -16.42 5.99
CA ASP A 183 -6.80 -17.20 4.75
C ASP A 183 -5.84 -16.51 3.78
N LEU A 184 -6.03 -15.19 3.52
CA LEU A 184 -5.18 -14.40 2.64
C LEU A 184 -3.72 -14.40 3.12
N VAL A 185 -3.48 -14.03 4.37
CA VAL A 185 -2.12 -13.91 4.92
C VAL A 185 -1.41 -15.27 4.97
N THR A 186 -2.14 -16.36 5.24
CA THR A 186 -1.56 -17.70 5.30
C THR A 186 -1.14 -18.19 3.92
N ARG A 187 -1.98 -18.02 2.93
CA ARG A 187 -1.81 -18.66 1.61
C ARG A 187 -0.95 -17.86 0.64
N TYR A 188 -0.99 -16.55 0.69
CA TYR A 188 -0.34 -15.71 -0.32
C TYR A 188 0.86 -14.95 0.25
N ASP A 189 1.85 -14.71 -0.61
CA ASP A 189 3.06 -13.93 -0.28
C ASP A 189 2.80 -12.43 -0.48
N ILE A 190 1.72 -11.93 0.12
CA ILE A 190 1.36 -10.50 0.10
C ILE A 190 2.22 -9.70 1.06
N ASP A 191 2.48 -8.43 0.74
CA ASP A 191 3.27 -7.52 1.58
C ASP A 191 2.42 -6.79 2.62
N ALA A 192 1.13 -6.57 2.32
CA ALA A 192 0.19 -5.94 3.24
C ALA A 192 -1.26 -6.39 3.04
N ILE A 193 -2.05 -6.26 4.10
CA ILE A 193 -3.51 -6.12 4.04
C ILE A 193 -3.82 -4.63 4.07
N HIS A 194 -4.67 -4.17 3.16
CA HIS A 194 -5.13 -2.79 3.06
C HIS A 194 -6.64 -2.71 3.17
N MET A 195 -7.15 -1.74 3.94
CA MET A 195 -8.57 -1.43 4.04
C MET A 195 -8.84 0.00 3.59
N ASP A 196 -10.00 0.21 2.96
CA ASP A 196 -10.49 1.54 2.61
C ASP A 196 -11.20 2.24 3.80
N ASP A 197 -11.92 3.32 3.54
CA ASP A 197 -12.60 4.14 4.55
C ASP A 197 -14.05 3.71 4.83
N TYR A 198 -14.53 2.62 4.24
CA TYR A 198 -15.91 2.16 4.41
C TYR A 198 -16.08 1.29 5.66
N PHE A 199 -15.91 1.87 6.85
CA PHE A 199 -16.22 1.21 8.13
C PHE A 199 -17.73 1.18 8.35
N TYR A 200 -18.38 2.33 8.58
CA TYR A 200 -19.78 2.50 8.32
C TYR A 200 -19.97 3.17 6.95
N PRO A 201 -21.10 2.95 6.24
CA PRO A 201 -21.30 3.55 4.93
C PRO A 201 -21.42 5.07 5.02
N TYR A 202 -21.08 5.75 3.94
CA TYR A 202 -21.32 7.19 3.81
C TYR A 202 -22.79 7.51 4.04
N ARG A 203 -23.05 8.61 4.75
CA ARG A 203 -24.41 9.00 5.08
C ARG A 203 -25.24 9.27 3.84
N ILE A 204 -26.48 8.75 3.86
CA ILE A 204 -27.52 9.11 2.92
C ILE A 204 -28.42 10.13 3.61
N ALA A 205 -28.62 11.30 3.00
CA ALA A 205 -29.44 12.36 3.57
C ALA A 205 -30.82 11.84 3.98
N GLY A 206 -31.24 12.14 5.21
CA GLY A 206 -32.52 11.73 5.76
C GLY A 206 -32.66 10.23 6.06
N LYS A 207 -31.58 9.43 5.98
CA LYS A 207 -31.62 8.00 6.30
C LYS A 207 -30.59 7.67 7.37
N GLU A 208 -31.05 7.02 8.43
CA GLU A 208 -30.16 6.46 9.46
C GLU A 208 -29.74 5.04 9.04
N PHE A 209 -28.51 4.64 9.39
CA PHE A 209 -28.07 3.27 9.20
C PHE A 209 -28.87 2.34 10.13
N PRO A 210 -29.49 1.25 9.62
CA PRO A 210 -30.55 0.55 10.33
C PRO A 210 -30.05 -0.50 11.33
N ASP A 211 -29.08 -0.16 12.18
CA ASP A 211 -28.47 -1.02 13.20
C ASP A 211 -29.09 -0.88 14.60
N GLU A 212 -30.20 -0.17 14.75
CA GLU A 212 -30.85 0.14 16.02
C GLU A 212 -31.12 -1.12 16.86
N LYS A 213 -31.68 -2.17 16.25
CA LYS A 213 -31.96 -3.44 16.95
C LYS A 213 -30.69 -4.02 17.55
N THR A 214 -29.58 -4.04 16.78
CA THR A 214 -28.30 -4.57 17.23
C THR A 214 -27.69 -3.71 18.34
N TYR A 215 -27.81 -2.38 18.23
CA TYR A 215 -27.40 -1.44 19.27
C TYR A 215 -28.12 -1.71 20.59
N GLN A 216 -29.46 -1.78 20.58
CA GLN A 216 -30.22 -2.02 21.82
C GLN A 216 -29.87 -3.35 22.51
N GLN A 217 -29.53 -4.38 21.70
CA GLN A 217 -29.13 -5.68 22.24
C GLN A 217 -27.70 -5.68 22.82
N ASN A 218 -26.81 -4.80 22.33
CA ASN A 218 -25.37 -4.88 22.59
C ASN A 218 -24.73 -3.53 22.98
N LYS A 219 -25.49 -2.55 23.44
CA LYS A 219 -25.04 -1.17 23.67
C LYS A 219 -23.94 -1.00 24.75
N ARG A 220 -23.79 -1.95 25.64
CA ARG A 220 -22.73 -1.97 26.68
C ARG A 220 -22.64 -0.66 27.48
N GLY A 221 -23.76 0.07 27.66
CA GLY A 221 -23.78 1.36 28.34
C GLY A 221 -23.26 2.55 27.51
N LEU A 222 -22.91 2.36 26.25
CA LEU A 222 -22.38 3.40 25.36
C LEU A 222 -23.51 4.16 24.64
N SER A 223 -23.22 5.40 24.21
CA SER A 223 -24.03 6.07 23.19
C SER A 223 -23.99 5.27 21.89
N LYS A 224 -24.94 5.49 20.97
CA LYS A 224 -24.98 4.77 19.69
C LYS A 224 -23.73 5.06 18.85
N GLU A 225 -23.26 6.29 18.84
CA GLU A 225 -22.06 6.74 18.15
C GLU A 225 -20.80 6.08 18.72
N ASP A 226 -20.65 6.05 20.05
CA ASP A 226 -19.51 5.41 20.72
C ASP A 226 -19.54 3.88 20.55
N TRP A 227 -20.73 3.29 20.56
CA TRP A 227 -20.89 1.86 20.26
C TRP A 227 -20.46 1.52 18.85
N ARG A 228 -20.84 2.32 17.84
CA ARG A 228 -20.39 2.17 16.46
C ARG A 228 -18.86 2.28 16.34
N ARG A 229 -18.25 3.30 16.98
CA ARG A 229 -16.79 3.43 17.04
C ARG A 229 -16.14 2.21 17.67
N SER A 230 -16.65 1.76 18.82
CA SER A 230 -16.10 0.58 19.50
C SER A 230 -16.18 -0.70 18.67
N ASN A 231 -17.14 -0.82 17.75
CA ASN A 231 -17.21 -1.95 16.82
C ASN A 231 -16.09 -1.86 15.76
N CYS A 232 -15.83 -0.65 15.23
CA CYS A 232 -14.71 -0.41 14.31
C CYS A 232 -13.35 -0.63 15.00
N ASP A 233 -13.20 -0.14 16.23
CA ASP A 233 -11.99 -0.34 17.03
C ASP A 233 -11.70 -1.83 17.26
N THR A 234 -12.76 -2.59 17.55
CA THR A 234 -12.66 -4.02 17.80
C THR A 234 -12.14 -4.78 16.58
N ILE A 235 -12.71 -4.53 15.39
CA ILE A 235 -12.27 -5.26 14.19
C ILE A 235 -10.84 -4.86 13.79
N VAL A 236 -10.49 -3.58 13.83
CA VAL A 236 -9.14 -3.11 13.49
C VAL A 236 -8.09 -3.72 14.41
N LYS A 237 -8.32 -3.70 15.73
CA LYS A 237 -7.46 -4.36 16.73
C LYS A 237 -7.30 -5.85 16.46
N GLN A 238 -8.39 -6.56 16.18
CA GLN A 238 -8.37 -8.00 15.93
C GLN A 238 -7.63 -8.35 14.64
N LEU A 239 -7.84 -7.59 13.57
CA LEU A 239 -7.16 -7.81 12.28
C LEU A 239 -5.65 -7.58 12.42
N TYR A 240 -5.23 -6.50 13.09
CA TYR A 240 -3.82 -6.25 13.39
C TYR A 240 -3.18 -7.45 14.10
N ALA A 241 -3.82 -7.91 15.18
CA ALA A 241 -3.32 -9.06 15.93
C ALA A 241 -3.28 -10.35 15.08
N THR A 242 -4.31 -10.60 14.27
CA THR A 242 -4.40 -11.78 13.39
C THR A 242 -3.28 -11.79 12.36
N ILE A 243 -3.04 -10.67 11.70
CA ILE A 243 -2.00 -10.53 10.66
C ILE A 243 -0.63 -10.81 11.25
N HIS A 244 -0.26 -10.11 12.32
CA HIS A 244 1.09 -10.23 12.89
C HIS A 244 1.33 -11.54 13.64
N GLN A 245 0.28 -12.21 14.12
CA GLN A 245 0.40 -13.56 14.67
C GLN A 245 0.77 -14.60 13.60
N ILE A 246 0.28 -14.41 12.35
CA ILE A 246 0.51 -15.37 11.26
C ILE A 246 1.82 -15.07 10.54
N LYS A 247 1.96 -13.83 10.06
CA LYS A 247 3.16 -13.34 9.36
C LYS A 247 3.55 -11.96 9.89
N PRO A 248 4.48 -11.88 10.86
CA PRO A 248 4.90 -10.60 11.47
C PRO A 248 5.43 -9.56 10.50
N ALA A 249 5.81 -9.97 9.29
CA ALA A 249 6.33 -9.06 8.25
C ALA A 249 5.23 -8.42 7.40
N VAL A 250 4.02 -8.98 7.37
CA VAL A 250 2.91 -8.43 6.58
C VAL A 250 2.35 -7.19 7.27
N GLN A 251 2.31 -6.07 6.54
CA GLN A 251 1.81 -4.80 7.05
C GLN A 251 0.27 -4.78 7.11
N PHE A 252 -0.28 -3.97 8.00
CA PHE A 252 -1.69 -3.63 8.01
C PHE A 252 -1.88 -2.13 7.81
N GLY A 253 -2.47 -1.74 6.69
CA GLY A 253 -2.70 -0.36 6.31
C GLY A 253 -4.17 -0.01 6.13
N ILE A 254 -4.48 1.26 6.37
CA ILE A 254 -5.83 1.81 6.17
C ILE A 254 -5.73 3.12 5.39
N SER A 255 -6.62 3.31 4.41
CA SER A 255 -6.82 4.60 3.74
C SER A 255 -8.10 5.27 4.23
N PRO A 256 -8.03 6.05 5.32
CA PRO A 256 -9.19 6.71 5.87
C PRO A 256 -9.63 7.88 4.99
N PHE A 257 -10.88 8.34 5.17
CA PHE A 257 -11.32 9.62 4.62
C PHE A 257 -10.36 10.75 5.04
N GLY A 258 -10.13 11.75 4.18
CA GLY A 258 -9.09 12.77 4.39
C GLY A 258 -9.21 13.59 5.68
N ILE A 259 -10.42 13.77 6.21
CA ILE A 259 -10.67 14.54 7.42
C ILE A 259 -11.04 13.61 8.58
N TRP A 260 -10.21 13.58 9.63
CA TRP A 260 -10.55 12.85 10.84
C TRP A 260 -11.75 13.46 11.55
N ARG A 261 -11.67 14.74 11.89
CA ARG A 261 -12.74 15.55 12.52
C ARG A 261 -12.48 17.03 12.30
N ASN A 262 -13.53 17.84 12.19
CA ASN A 262 -13.38 19.29 12.13
C ASN A 262 -13.02 19.87 13.51
N LYS A 263 -12.15 20.87 13.59
CA LYS A 263 -11.75 21.52 14.83
C LYS A 263 -12.92 22.15 15.57
N SER A 264 -13.96 22.58 14.89
CA SER A 264 -15.19 23.09 15.50
C SER A 264 -15.95 22.05 16.34
N LYS A 265 -15.65 20.76 16.17
CA LYS A 265 -16.25 19.64 16.91
C LYS A 265 -15.30 19.06 17.98
N ASP A 266 -13.99 19.14 17.76
CA ASP A 266 -12.96 18.63 18.66
C ASP A 266 -11.70 19.49 18.49
N PRO A 267 -11.10 20.05 19.57
CA PRO A 267 -9.89 20.86 19.48
C PRO A 267 -8.70 20.16 18.79
N ARG A 268 -8.66 18.83 18.82
CA ARG A 268 -7.67 18.01 18.10
C ARG A 268 -7.93 17.92 16.60
N GLY A 269 -9.12 18.31 16.12
CA GLY A 269 -9.51 18.23 14.72
C GLY A 269 -8.75 19.22 13.82
N SER A 270 -8.86 19.04 12.53
CA SER A 270 -8.28 19.93 11.53
C SER A 270 -9.10 21.20 11.35
N GLU A 271 -8.45 22.28 10.91
CA GLU A 271 -9.09 23.57 10.53
C GLU A 271 -9.87 23.41 9.20
N THR A 272 -10.80 22.47 9.19
CA THR A 272 -11.65 22.15 8.05
C THR A 272 -13.12 22.41 8.39
N LYS A 273 -13.95 22.44 7.34
CA LYS A 273 -15.42 22.53 7.43
C LYS A 273 -16.06 21.43 6.59
N GLY A 274 -15.46 20.23 6.61
CA GLY A 274 -15.97 19.09 5.86
C GLY A 274 -17.35 18.65 6.35
N GLY A 275 -18.25 18.33 5.42
CA GLY A 275 -19.58 17.81 5.73
C GLY A 275 -19.57 16.34 6.17
N GLN A 276 -18.46 15.65 5.98
CA GLN A 276 -18.23 14.26 6.40
C GLN A 276 -16.85 14.12 7.03
N THR A 277 -16.72 13.25 8.02
CA THR A 277 -15.50 13.00 8.76
C THR A 277 -15.39 11.52 9.14
N ASN A 278 -14.16 11.04 9.45
CA ASN A 278 -13.98 9.68 9.94
C ASN A 278 -14.71 9.43 11.26
N TYR A 279 -14.50 10.30 12.23
CA TYR A 279 -14.94 10.10 13.61
C TYR A 279 -16.47 10.19 13.77
N ASP A 280 -17.10 11.23 13.19
CA ASP A 280 -18.53 11.50 13.40
C ASP A 280 -19.44 10.76 12.44
N ASP A 281 -18.95 10.42 11.22
CA ASP A 281 -19.80 9.90 10.14
C ASP A 281 -19.49 8.46 9.78
N LEU A 282 -18.20 8.08 9.75
CA LEU A 282 -17.76 6.72 9.44
C LEU A 282 -17.49 5.92 10.72
N TYR A 283 -17.58 6.54 11.87
CA TYR A 283 -17.36 5.96 13.20
C TYR A 283 -15.97 5.29 13.31
N ALA A 284 -14.98 5.87 12.65
CA ALA A 284 -13.60 5.40 12.58
C ALA A 284 -12.69 6.34 13.39
N ASP A 285 -12.21 5.89 14.55
CA ASP A 285 -11.28 6.65 15.37
C ASP A 285 -9.83 6.34 14.99
N ILE A 286 -9.39 6.92 13.87
CA ILE A 286 -8.06 6.69 13.33
C ILE A 286 -6.96 7.12 14.30
N LEU A 287 -7.18 8.19 15.09
CA LEU A 287 -6.19 8.63 16.07
C LEU A 287 -5.97 7.57 17.16
N LEU A 288 -7.05 6.97 17.66
CA LEU A 288 -6.95 5.87 18.61
C LEU A 288 -6.17 4.70 18.03
N TRP A 289 -6.43 4.32 16.77
CA TRP A 289 -5.75 3.18 16.14
C TRP A 289 -4.25 3.42 15.96
N LEU A 290 -3.87 4.64 15.59
CA LEU A 290 -2.46 5.07 15.51
C LEU A 290 -1.78 5.08 16.87
N GLU A 291 -2.43 5.71 17.88
CA GLU A 291 -1.92 5.79 19.24
C GLU A 291 -1.69 4.40 19.86
N LYS A 292 -2.63 3.49 19.65
CA LYS A 292 -2.54 2.09 20.12
C LYS A 292 -1.64 1.20 19.26
N GLY A 293 -1.17 1.69 18.11
CA GLY A 293 -0.34 0.93 17.19
C GLY A 293 -1.06 -0.22 16.50
N TRP A 294 -2.38 -0.09 16.24
CA TRP A 294 -3.19 -1.11 15.58
C TRP A 294 -3.17 -1.01 14.04
N VAL A 295 -2.31 -0.19 13.50
CA VAL A 295 -2.01 -0.08 12.07
C VAL A 295 -0.52 0.15 11.87
N ASP A 296 0.01 -0.24 10.70
CA ASP A 296 1.41 -0.04 10.34
C ASP A 296 1.58 1.19 9.46
N TYR A 297 0.60 1.50 8.64
CA TYR A 297 0.57 2.73 7.87
C TYR A 297 -0.85 3.25 7.69
N ILE A 298 -0.95 4.53 7.39
CA ILE A 298 -2.18 5.16 6.95
C ILE A 298 -1.97 5.91 5.65
N ALA A 299 -3.04 5.95 4.84
CA ALA A 299 -3.05 6.66 3.56
C ALA A 299 -4.31 7.52 3.45
N PRO A 300 -4.43 8.64 4.20
CA PRO A 300 -5.61 9.49 4.15
C PRO A 300 -5.90 9.96 2.74
N GLN A 301 -7.14 9.86 2.32
CA GLN A 301 -7.62 10.21 0.99
C GLN A 301 -7.83 11.73 0.89
N ILE A 302 -6.75 12.48 0.63
CA ILE A 302 -6.77 13.94 0.53
C ILE A 302 -7.12 14.33 -0.93
N TYR A 303 -8.36 14.10 -1.33
CA TYR A 303 -8.83 14.30 -2.70
C TYR A 303 -9.36 15.73 -2.95
N TRP A 304 -8.78 16.73 -2.29
CA TRP A 304 -9.06 18.15 -2.51
C TRP A 304 -7.83 18.86 -3.06
N GLU A 305 -8.07 19.93 -3.80
CA GLU A 305 -7.02 20.78 -4.34
C GLU A 305 -6.43 21.71 -3.28
N HIS A 306 -5.27 22.24 -3.59
CA HIS A 306 -4.69 23.38 -2.88
C HIS A 306 -5.69 24.55 -2.87
N GLY A 307 -5.86 25.18 -1.71
CA GLY A 307 -6.77 26.32 -1.54
C GLY A 307 -8.26 25.98 -1.51
N HIS A 308 -8.66 24.70 -1.45
CA HIS A 308 -10.07 24.33 -1.34
C HIS A 308 -10.72 24.94 -0.08
N PRO A 309 -11.85 25.67 -0.19
CA PRO A 309 -12.36 26.53 0.91
C PRO A 309 -12.81 25.78 2.16
N LEU A 310 -13.25 24.53 2.03
CA LEU A 310 -13.76 23.71 3.15
C LEU A 310 -12.80 22.64 3.61
N ALA A 311 -11.87 22.25 2.75
CA ALA A 311 -10.97 21.10 2.97
C ALA A 311 -9.65 21.32 2.22
N ASN A 312 -8.94 22.41 2.54
CA ASN A 312 -7.68 22.74 1.88
C ASN A 312 -6.65 21.62 2.05
N TYR A 313 -6.06 21.17 0.96
CA TYR A 313 -5.01 20.15 0.91
C TYR A 313 -3.91 20.41 1.95
N ASP A 314 -3.37 21.65 2.00
CA ASP A 314 -2.28 21.98 2.91
C ASP A 314 -2.67 21.87 4.39
N THR A 315 -3.88 22.30 4.72
CA THR A 315 -4.40 22.19 6.09
C THR A 315 -4.52 20.74 6.53
N ILE A 316 -4.99 19.89 5.64
CA ILE A 316 -5.22 18.47 5.95
C ILE A 316 -3.90 17.70 6.04
N ILE A 317 -2.97 17.91 5.11
CA ILE A 317 -1.69 17.22 5.14
C ILE A 317 -0.83 17.63 6.36
N ASP A 318 -0.85 18.93 6.73
CA ASP A 318 -0.19 19.41 7.94
C ASP A 318 -0.79 18.82 9.21
N TRP A 319 -2.09 18.61 9.22
CA TRP A 319 -2.77 17.98 10.34
C TRP A 319 -2.35 16.51 10.46
N TRP A 320 -2.36 15.73 9.38
CA TRP A 320 -1.93 14.33 9.38
C TRP A 320 -0.44 14.18 9.75
N ASN A 321 0.41 15.11 9.29
CA ASN A 321 1.82 15.15 9.67
C ASN A 321 2.01 15.16 11.19
N LYS A 322 1.22 15.97 11.91
CA LYS A 322 1.26 16.09 13.36
C LYS A 322 0.65 14.91 14.10
N HIS A 323 -0.16 14.11 13.43
CA HIS A 323 -0.95 13.02 14.03
C HIS A 323 -0.62 11.64 13.44
N SER A 324 0.58 11.45 12.90
CA SER A 324 1.03 10.15 12.37
C SER A 324 1.49 9.17 13.45
N PHE A 325 1.77 9.64 14.67
CA PHE A 325 2.23 8.84 15.82
C PHE A 325 3.43 7.94 15.48
N GLY A 326 4.33 8.42 14.61
CA GLY A 326 5.52 7.69 14.17
C GLY A 326 5.27 6.54 13.20
N LYS A 327 4.02 6.33 12.76
CA LYS A 327 3.69 5.35 11.72
C LYS A 327 3.93 5.91 10.32
N ASN A 328 4.08 5.04 9.33
CA ASN A 328 4.22 5.48 7.95
C ASN A 328 2.96 6.20 7.47
N LEU A 329 3.11 7.46 7.09
CA LEU A 329 2.06 8.30 6.51
C LEU A 329 2.28 8.40 5.01
N TYR A 330 1.41 7.78 4.22
CA TYR A 330 1.32 7.96 2.77
C TYR A 330 0.15 8.88 2.44
N ILE A 331 0.24 9.66 1.37
CA ILE A 331 -0.83 10.59 1.00
C ILE A 331 -1.62 10.01 -0.17
N GLY A 332 -2.93 9.87 0.03
CA GLY A 332 -3.85 9.48 -1.04
C GLY A 332 -4.19 10.66 -1.94
N HIS A 333 -3.90 10.54 -3.24
CA HIS A 333 -4.16 11.56 -4.25
C HIS A 333 -5.30 11.16 -5.19
N GLY A 334 -6.22 12.10 -5.47
CA GLY A 334 -7.36 11.89 -6.35
C GLY A 334 -7.02 12.11 -7.82
N MET A 335 -6.21 11.24 -8.44
CA MET A 335 -5.79 11.33 -9.83
C MET A 335 -6.96 11.42 -10.83
N TYR A 336 -8.09 10.78 -10.51
CA TYR A 336 -9.32 10.79 -11.32
C TYR A 336 -9.96 12.18 -11.47
N LYS A 337 -9.57 13.13 -10.63
CA LYS A 337 -10.09 14.51 -10.69
C LYS A 337 -9.46 15.35 -11.82
N ALA A 338 -8.38 14.86 -12.42
CA ALA A 338 -7.72 15.57 -13.52
C ALA A 338 -8.73 16.03 -14.58
N GLY A 339 -8.72 17.32 -14.89
CA GLY A 339 -9.59 17.92 -15.91
C GLY A 339 -11.04 18.17 -15.50
N THR A 340 -11.51 17.75 -14.30
CA THR A 340 -12.93 17.84 -13.92
C THR A 340 -13.42 19.27 -13.68
N ASN A 341 -12.63 20.13 -13.09
CA ASN A 341 -12.99 21.54 -12.81
C ASN A 341 -11.75 22.45 -12.91
N ALA A 342 -11.90 23.75 -12.66
CA ALA A 342 -10.82 24.72 -12.84
C ALA A 342 -9.53 24.39 -12.08
N PRO A 343 -9.54 24.10 -10.75
CA PRO A 343 -8.33 23.69 -10.02
C PRO A 343 -7.67 22.45 -10.63
N TRP A 344 -8.46 21.42 -10.95
CA TRP A 344 -7.97 20.14 -11.45
C TRP A 344 -7.65 20.14 -12.96
N ARG A 345 -7.94 21.22 -13.70
CA ARG A 345 -7.39 21.49 -15.04
C ARG A 345 -6.01 22.12 -14.98
N ASN A 346 -5.62 22.64 -13.82
CA ASN A 346 -4.27 23.16 -13.62
C ASN A 346 -3.27 22.01 -13.64
N LYS A 347 -2.33 22.06 -14.58
CA LYS A 347 -1.27 21.05 -14.73
C LYS A 347 -0.33 20.99 -13.52
N GLU A 348 -0.21 22.10 -12.77
CA GLU A 348 0.66 22.22 -11.60
C GLU A 348 0.02 21.70 -10.30
N GLU A 349 -1.25 21.31 -10.29
CA GLU A 349 -1.91 20.88 -9.06
C GLU A 349 -1.24 19.60 -8.48
N MET A 350 -1.09 18.54 -9.26
CA MET A 350 -0.42 17.32 -8.80
C MET A 350 1.08 17.55 -8.51
N PRO A 351 1.86 18.22 -9.37
CA PRO A 351 3.21 18.67 -9.04
C PRO A 351 3.32 19.43 -7.72
N TYR A 352 2.39 20.35 -7.45
CA TYR A 352 2.32 21.06 -6.18
C TYR A 352 2.13 20.11 -5.00
N GLN A 353 1.15 19.21 -5.07
CA GLN A 353 0.85 18.25 -4.01
C GLN A 353 2.07 17.36 -3.70
N ILE A 354 2.77 16.86 -4.71
CA ILE A 354 3.98 16.04 -4.52
C ILE A 354 5.12 16.84 -3.88
N LYS A 355 5.36 18.07 -4.35
CA LYS A 355 6.39 18.95 -3.75
C LYS A 355 6.06 19.25 -2.29
N ARG A 356 4.79 19.56 -2.00
CA ARG A 356 4.30 19.86 -0.67
C ARG A 356 4.45 18.66 0.28
N GLU A 357 4.07 17.48 -0.18
CA GLU A 357 4.25 16.22 0.55
C GLU A 357 5.73 15.97 0.89
N ARG A 358 6.61 16.08 -0.10
CA ARG A 358 8.06 15.86 0.10
C ARG A 358 8.69 16.85 1.09
N ALA A 359 8.15 18.05 1.20
CA ALA A 359 8.59 19.08 2.15
C ALA A 359 8.16 18.80 3.59
N ILE A 360 7.20 17.89 3.82
CA ILE A 360 6.67 17.59 5.16
C ILE A 360 7.46 16.43 5.79
N GLU A 361 7.80 16.56 7.06
CA GLU A 361 8.73 15.65 7.74
C GLU A 361 8.28 14.18 7.79
N ASN A 362 7.04 13.93 8.24
CA ASN A 362 6.57 12.57 8.56
C ASN A 362 5.89 11.85 7.39
N THR A 363 5.65 12.51 6.25
CA THR A 363 5.16 11.82 5.07
C THR A 363 6.24 10.89 4.49
N ARG A 364 5.82 9.75 3.96
CA ARG A 364 6.71 8.72 3.42
C ARG A 364 6.37 8.30 2.00
N GLY A 365 5.49 9.04 1.33
CA GLY A 365 5.13 8.80 -0.07
C GLY A 365 3.65 8.91 -0.39
N SER A 366 3.33 8.62 -1.64
CA SER A 366 2.04 8.84 -2.27
C SER A 366 1.34 7.55 -2.64
N ILE A 367 0.00 7.57 -2.66
CA ILE A 367 -0.83 6.54 -3.30
C ILE A 367 -1.86 7.23 -4.20
N TYR A 368 -1.99 6.81 -5.45
CA TYR A 368 -2.83 7.45 -6.45
C TYR A 368 -4.11 6.66 -6.72
N PHE A 369 -5.27 7.30 -6.60
CA PHE A 369 -6.55 6.71 -6.97
C PHE A 369 -6.97 7.21 -8.35
N SER A 370 -7.01 6.41 -9.37
CA SER A 370 -6.69 5.00 -9.46
C SER A 370 -5.94 4.69 -10.76
N SER A 371 -5.58 3.44 -10.97
CA SER A 371 -4.79 2.96 -12.11
C SER A 371 -5.36 3.42 -13.46
N SER A 372 -6.67 3.33 -13.68
CA SER A 372 -7.32 3.74 -14.93
C SER A 372 -7.11 5.22 -15.26
N SER A 373 -6.91 6.05 -14.25
CA SER A 373 -6.68 7.48 -14.42
C SER A 373 -5.33 7.79 -15.11
N PHE A 374 -4.38 6.86 -15.08
CA PHE A 374 -3.09 7.03 -15.75
C PHE A 374 -3.10 6.69 -17.25
N LYS A 375 -4.12 5.97 -17.74
CA LYS A 375 -4.14 5.46 -19.13
C LYS A 375 -3.99 6.56 -20.19
N ASN A 376 -4.57 7.71 -19.96
CA ASN A 376 -4.64 8.82 -20.93
C ASN A 376 -3.70 9.99 -20.62
N ASN A 377 -2.71 9.79 -19.72
CA ASN A 377 -1.76 10.80 -19.30
C ASN A 377 -2.43 12.17 -18.99
N PRO A 378 -3.40 12.21 -18.06
CA PRO A 378 -4.20 13.40 -17.83
C PRO A 378 -3.31 14.55 -17.36
N ASN A 379 -3.52 15.75 -17.90
CA ASN A 379 -2.72 16.95 -17.62
C ASN A 379 -1.19 16.76 -17.83
N ASN A 380 -0.76 15.74 -18.57
CA ASN A 380 0.64 15.29 -18.70
C ASN A 380 1.28 14.90 -17.37
N TRP A 381 0.51 14.40 -16.41
CA TRP A 381 1.03 14.06 -15.09
C TRP A 381 1.89 12.81 -15.08
N ASN A 382 1.63 11.80 -15.98
CA ASN A 382 2.54 10.66 -16.13
C ASN A 382 3.94 11.13 -16.57
N ASP A 383 4.00 12.02 -17.56
CA ASP A 383 5.27 12.57 -18.03
C ASP A 383 5.97 13.36 -16.92
N SER A 384 5.21 14.14 -16.16
CA SER A 384 5.73 14.89 -15.01
C SER A 384 6.30 13.96 -13.93
N LEU A 385 5.63 12.84 -13.62
CA LEU A 385 6.16 11.83 -12.70
C LEU A 385 7.47 11.24 -13.23
N GLN A 386 7.48 10.76 -14.49
CA GLN A 386 8.64 10.13 -15.09
C GLN A 386 9.84 11.07 -15.25
N GLN A 387 9.60 12.33 -15.61
CA GLN A 387 10.67 13.28 -15.96
C GLN A 387 11.14 14.15 -14.79
N ASN A 388 10.30 14.38 -13.78
CA ASN A 388 10.59 15.35 -12.73
C ASN A 388 10.65 14.72 -11.31
N TYR A 389 9.76 13.78 -10.99
CA TYR A 389 9.61 13.33 -9.60
C TYR A 389 10.08 11.90 -9.37
N TYR A 390 9.86 11.01 -10.32
CA TYR A 390 10.12 9.56 -10.20
C TYR A 390 11.11 9.03 -11.24
N GLN A 391 12.02 9.90 -11.71
CA GLN A 391 13.08 9.54 -12.66
C GLN A 391 13.96 8.39 -12.19
N LYS A 392 14.19 8.31 -10.89
CA LYS A 392 14.98 7.23 -10.26
C LYS A 392 14.07 6.36 -9.42
N PRO A 393 14.35 5.06 -9.34
CA PRO A 393 13.67 4.19 -8.39
C PRO A 393 13.83 4.73 -6.95
N ALA A 394 12.92 4.35 -6.07
CA ALA A 394 13.01 4.62 -4.65
C ALA A 394 12.87 3.33 -3.86
N LEU A 395 13.60 3.22 -2.76
CA LEU A 395 13.41 2.17 -1.77
C LEU A 395 12.12 2.44 -0.99
N LEU A 396 11.50 1.37 -0.56
CA LEU A 396 10.34 1.46 0.32
C LEU A 396 10.77 1.90 1.73
N PRO A 397 9.96 2.71 2.43
CA PRO A 397 10.23 3.11 3.80
C PRO A 397 10.36 1.90 4.73
N THR A 398 11.28 1.96 5.67
CA THR A 398 11.45 0.94 6.70
C THR A 398 10.27 0.93 7.68
N ILE A 399 10.08 -0.20 8.37
CA ILE A 399 8.98 -0.41 9.32
C ILE A 399 9.58 -0.83 10.67
N PRO A 400 10.20 0.11 11.41
CA PRO A 400 11.05 -0.23 12.57
C PRO A 400 10.29 -0.79 13.77
N TRP A 401 8.97 -0.65 13.84
CA TRP A 401 8.14 -1.21 14.92
C TRP A 401 7.74 -2.68 14.72
N LEU A 402 7.94 -3.24 13.52
CA LEU A 402 7.79 -4.67 13.30
C LEU A 402 9.05 -5.42 13.75
N VAL A 403 8.92 -6.73 13.96
CA VAL A 403 10.04 -7.57 14.38
C VAL A 403 11.18 -7.47 13.37
N GLN A 404 12.28 -6.87 13.78
CA GLN A 404 13.46 -6.70 12.95
C GLN A 404 14.39 -7.92 13.07
N TYR A 405 14.99 -8.31 11.96
CA TYR A 405 16.11 -9.23 11.91
C TYR A 405 17.23 -8.65 11.03
N GLU A 406 18.44 -9.01 11.31
CA GLU A 406 19.57 -8.58 10.49
C GLU A 406 19.50 -9.22 9.11
N VAL A 407 19.60 -8.39 8.08
CA VAL A 407 19.74 -8.83 6.68
C VAL A 407 21.23 -8.96 6.38
N ALA A 408 21.66 -10.18 6.09
CA ALA A 408 23.06 -10.40 5.74
C ALA A 408 23.42 -9.71 4.42
N SER A 409 24.59 -9.09 4.38
CA SER A 409 25.12 -8.51 3.16
C SER A 409 25.40 -9.60 2.13
N PRO A 410 25.05 -9.40 0.85
CA PRO A 410 25.41 -10.31 -0.21
C PRO A 410 26.93 -10.29 -0.43
N SER A 411 27.52 -11.43 -0.76
CA SER A 411 28.88 -11.43 -1.30
C SER A 411 28.86 -11.17 -2.81
N VAL A 412 29.83 -10.42 -3.30
CA VAL A 412 29.94 -10.00 -4.70
C VAL A 412 31.23 -10.52 -5.28
N ILE A 413 31.12 -11.20 -6.42
CA ILE A 413 32.27 -11.71 -7.19
C ILE A 413 32.21 -11.09 -8.58
N LYS A 414 33.22 -10.30 -8.93
CA LYS A 414 33.34 -9.73 -10.27
C LYS A 414 33.64 -10.82 -11.29
N GLN A 415 32.79 -10.96 -12.29
CA GLN A 415 32.94 -11.94 -13.36
C GLN A 415 33.65 -11.34 -14.59
N ASN A 416 33.33 -10.08 -14.89
CA ASN A 416 33.95 -9.29 -15.94
C ASN A 416 33.79 -7.78 -15.63
N GLU A 417 34.13 -6.92 -16.59
CA GLU A 417 34.10 -5.47 -16.40
C GLU A 417 32.75 -4.92 -15.88
N ASN A 418 31.63 -5.48 -16.36
CA ASN A 418 30.27 -4.96 -16.06
C ASN A 418 29.34 -6.00 -15.40
N THR A 419 29.82 -7.22 -15.12
CA THR A 419 28.98 -8.31 -14.59
C THR A 419 29.51 -8.78 -13.24
N TYR A 420 28.61 -8.88 -12.28
CA TYR A 420 28.87 -9.30 -10.91
C TYR A 420 27.96 -10.47 -10.55
N GLN A 421 28.55 -11.55 -10.03
CA GLN A 421 27.81 -12.64 -9.41
C GLN A 421 27.45 -12.25 -7.98
N ILE A 422 26.20 -12.46 -7.61
CA ILE A 422 25.66 -12.15 -6.30
C ILE A 422 25.35 -13.46 -5.58
N ASN A 423 26.00 -13.69 -4.46
CA ASN A 423 25.74 -14.83 -3.60
C ASN A 423 25.11 -14.31 -2.30
N GLN A 424 23.92 -14.80 -1.99
CA GLN A 424 23.23 -14.48 -0.75
C GLN A 424 23.56 -15.55 0.30
N SER A 425 23.70 -15.14 1.55
CA SER A 425 23.83 -16.07 2.66
C SER A 425 22.55 -16.90 2.85
N GLN A 426 22.70 -18.17 3.14
CA GLN A 426 21.56 -19.05 3.44
C GLN A 426 20.84 -18.59 4.71
N GLY A 427 19.50 -18.62 4.72
CA GLY A 427 18.74 -18.58 5.96
C GLY A 427 17.59 -17.55 6.04
N LYS A 428 17.66 -16.35 5.45
CA LYS A 428 16.56 -15.39 5.47
C LYS A 428 16.26 -14.87 4.06
N LYS A 429 14.97 -14.79 3.72
CA LYS A 429 14.53 -14.33 2.40
C LYS A 429 14.96 -12.88 2.18
N VAL A 430 15.77 -12.65 1.16
CA VAL A 430 16.05 -11.33 0.61
C VAL A 430 14.94 -11.04 -0.41
N LYS A 431 14.19 -9.99 -0.17
CA LYS A 431 13.07 -9.58 -1.02
C LYS A 431 13.57 -8.95 -2.32
N GLN A 432 14.54 -8.04 -2.19
CA GLN A 432 15.08 -7.24 -3.28
C GLN A 432 16.57 -6.98 -3.06
N ILE A 433 17.26 -6.63 -4.15
CA ILE A 433 18.60 -6.06 -4.13
C ILE A 433 18.53 -4.69 -4.80
N ALA A 434 18.98 -3.66 -4.11
CA ALA A 434 19.12 -2.34 -4.70
C ALA A 434 20.58 -2.07 -5.09
N ILE A 435 20.74 -1.46 -6.28
CA ILE A 435 21.99 -0.89 -6.75
C ILE A 435 21.93 0.61 -6.47
N LEU A 436 22.85 1.10 -5.66
CA LEU A 436 22.97 2.50 -5.29
C LEU A 436 24.17 3.11 -6.00
N GLN A 437 24.08 4.40 -6.35
CA GLN A 437 25.16 5.18 -6.91
C GLN A 437 25.46 6.36 -6.00
N GLY A 438 26.71 6.54 -5.59
CA GLY A 438 27.11 7.63 -4.70
C GLY A 438 28.26 7.29 -3.77
N SER A 439 28.53 8.18 -2.84
CA SER A 439 29.58 8.03 -1.83
C SER A 439 29.10 8.58 -0.48
N GLU A 440 29.55 7.95 0.59
CA GLU A 440 29.45 8.25 2.02
C GLU A 440 28.13 8.85 2.55
N LYS A 441 27.65 9.95 2.00
CA LYS A 441 26.46 10.68 2.51
C LYS A 441 25.38 10.93 1.45
N HIS A 442 25.70 10.73 0.17
CA HIS A 442 24.81 11.06 -0.93
C HIS A 442 24.67 9.89 -1.89
N PHE A 443 23.64 9.10 -1.68
CA PHE A 443 23.28 8.00 -2.56
C PHE A 443 22.05 8.34 -3.39
N THR A 444 21.94 7.70 -4.54
CA THR A 444 20.71 7.61 -5.32
C THR A 444 20.48 6.15 -5.68
N VAL A 445 19.23 5.73 -5.74
CA VAL A 445 18.90 4.39 -6.22
C VAL A 445 19.05 4.37 -7.73
N ALA A 446 19.94 3.53 -8.22
CA ALA A 446 20.20 3.37 -9.66
C ALA A 446 19.30 2.29 -10.27
N ALA A 447 19.12 1.15 -9.58
CA ALA A 447 18.22 0.09 -9.97
C ALA A 447 17.76 -0.74 -8.76
N ILE A 448 16.64 -1.44 -8.92
CA ILE A 448 16.15 -2.45 -7.96
C ILE A 448 15.89 -3.73 -8.75
N VAL A 449 16.36 -4.87 -8.26
CA VAL A 449 16.15 -6.19 -8.86
C VAL A 449 15.60 -7.16 -7.82
N SER A 450 15.03 -8.27 -8.28
CA SER A 450 14.54 -9.34 -7.40
C SER A 450 15.63 -9.84 -6.45
N GLY A 451 15.26 -10.18 -5.24
CA GLY A 451 16.15 -10.84 -4.28
C GLY A 451 16.73 -12.16 -4.76
N GLU A 452 16.13 -12.81 -5.75
CA GLU A 452 16.60 -14.06 -6.34
C GLU A 452 17.65 -13.86 -7.45
N THR A 453 18.01 -12.60 -7.78
CA THR A 453 18.97 -12.26 -8.83
C THR A 453 20.36 -12.79 -8.47
N LYS A 454 20.91 -13.64 -9.35
CA LYS A 454 22.24 -14.24 -9.20
C LYS A 454 23.34 -13.46 -9.91
N PHE A 455 23.00 -12.70 -10.94
CA PHE A 455 23.96 -11.91 -11.71
C PHE A 455 23.42 -10.50 -11.95
N ILE A 456 24.25 -9.50 -11.71
CA ILE A 456 23.96 -8.10 -12.04
C ILE A 456 24.90 -7.70 -13.19
N ASN A 457 24.32 -7.31 -14.32
CA ASN A 457 25.04 -6.71 -15.42
C ASN A 457 24.65 -5.22 -15.52
N LEU A 458 25.61 -4.35 -15.26
CA LEU A 458 25.37 -2.90 -15.21
C LEU A 458 24.86 -2.36 -16.54
N ASN A 459 25.42 -2.81 -17.67
CA ASN A 459 24.99 -2.36 -19.00
C ASN A 459 23.54 -2.77 -19.29
N ALA A 460 23.14 -3.99 -18.92
CA ALA A 460 21.77 -4.47 -19.08
C ALA A 460 20.76 -3.65 -18.26
N LEU A 461 21.23 -3.05 -17.17
CA LEU A 461 20.42 -2.13 -16.34
C LEU A 461 20.52 -0.66 -16.79
N GLY A 462 21.22 -0.37 -17.90
CA GLY A 462 21.43 0.99 -18.38
C GLY A 462 22.37 1.83 -17.50
N LEU A 463 23.22 1.20 -16.69
CA LEU A 463 24.13 1.84 -15.76
C LEU A 463 25.54 1.95 -16.35
N ASP A 464 26.10 3.15 -16.35
CA ASP A 464 27.41 3.42 -16.92
C ASP A 464 28.52 3.34 -15.85
N LYS A 465 29.43 2.40 -15.98
CA LYS A 465 30.58 2.26 -15.10
C LYS A 465 31.59 3.40 -15.24
N LYS A 466 31.60 4.12 -16.35
CA LYS A 466 32.46 5.32 -16.53
C LYS A 466 31.98 6.51 -15.71
N ASN A 467 30.80 6.41 -15.09
CA ASN A 467 30.35 7.43 -14.15
C ASN A 467 31.33 7.54 -12.98
N PRO A 468 31.79 8.74 -12.61
CA PRO A 468 32.78 8.94 -11.55
C PRO A 468 32.32 8.52 -10.15
N LYS A 469 30.99 8.33 -9.95
CA LYS A 469 30.43 7.89 -8.67
C LYS A 469 30.37 6.36 -8.60
N PRO A 470 30.92 5.74 -7.55
CA PRO A 470 30.92 4.28 -7.38
C PRO A 470 29.49 3.71 -7.21
N TYR A 471 29.35 2.43 -7.58
CA TYR A 471 28.13 1.67 -7.32
C TYR A 471 28.29 0.81 -6.07
N TRP A 472 27.19 0.63 -5.38
CA TRP A 472 27.06 -0.20 -4.18
C TRP A 472 25.82 -1.07 -4.31
N ILE A 473 25.81 -2.19 -3.62
CA ILE A 473 24.59 -2.98 -3.47
C ILE A 473 24.19 -3.09 -2.00
N VAL A 474 22.90 -3.24 -1.79
CA VAL A 474 22.28 -3.50 -0.50
C VAL A 474 21.17 -4.54 -0.68
N ALA A 475 21.15 -5.55 0.17
CA ALA A 475 20.03 -6.49 0.24
C ALA A 475 18.90 -5.92 1.11
N ILE A 476 17.66 -6.17 0.71
CA ILE A 476 16.44 -5.66 1.36
C ILE A 476 15.63 -6.85 1.84
N GLY A 477 15.33 -6.88 3.13
CA GLY A 477 14.48 -7.90 3.77
C GLY A 477 12.98 -7.61 3.65
N ASN A 478 12.15 -8.53 4.17
CA ASN A 478 10.69 -8.47 4.01
C ASN A 478 10.01 -7.28 4.71
N GLN A 479 10.67 -6.63 5.66
CA GLN A 479 10.19 -5.43 6.36
C GLN A 479 10.95 -4.18 5.91
N ASN A 480 11.49 -4.22 4.69
CA ASN A 480 12.28 -3.16 4.09
C ASN A 480 13.55 -2.77 4.88
N GLN A 481 14.01 -3.63 5.83
CA GLN A 481 15.28 -3.48 6.49
C GLN A 481 16.43 -3.77 5.52
N LEU A 482 17.55 -3.08 5.72
CA LEU A 482 18.68 -3.09 4.82
C LEU A 482 19.86 -3.88 5.40
N SER A 483 20.61 -4.55 4.54
CA SER A 483 21.96 -5.05 4.88
C SER A 483 22.95 -3.89 4.95
N LYS A 484 24.20 -4.17 5.34
CA LYS A 484 25.32 -3.25 5.10
C LYS A 484 25.53 -3.07 3.60
N LEU A 485 26.05 -1.90 3.21
CA LEU A 485 26.42 -1.59 1.83
C LEU A 485 27.65 -2.41 1.40
N VAL A 486 27.62 -2.94 0.19
CA VAL A 486 28.72 -3.67 -0.42
C VAL A 486 29.13 -2.95 -1.72
N PRO A 487 30.41 -2.53 -1.87
CA PRO A 487 30.83 -1.84 -3.08
C PRO A 487 30.93 -2.78 -4.29
N LEU A 488 30.66 -2.25 -5.48
CA LEU A 488 30.92 -2.90 -6.79
C LEU A 488 32.22 -2.32 -7.37
N HIS A 489 33.32 -3.04 -7.20
CA HIS A 489 34.66 -2.61 -7.65
C HIS A 489 35.04 -3.11 -9.06
#